data_50ea4a94b3abb4616ba59be7a4113470
#
_entry.id   50ea4a94b3abb4616ba59be7a4113470
#
_cell.length_a   1.000
_cell.length_b   1.000
_cell.length_c   1.000
_cell.angle_alpha   90.00
_cell.angle_beta   90.00
_cell.angle_gamma   90.00
#
_symmetry.space_group_name_H-M   'P 1'
#
loop_
_entity.id
_entity.type
_entity.pdbx_description
1 polymer ?
#
loop_
_entity_poly.entity_id
_entity_poly.type
_entity_poly.pdbx_seq_one_letter_code
_entity_poly.pdbx_strand_id
1 'polypeptide(L)' 'MRIYLSYETQFGEFVQYQTKNNIPDAIRTAKIKSKQMKRRFKVTNEQGALLDLIS' A
#
# COMPACT_ATOMS: atom_id res chain seq x y z
N MET A 1 14.51 0.73 -7.31
CA MET A 1 13.86 0.77 -5.99
C MET A 1 12.46 0.19 -6.09
N ARG A 2 12.09 -0.67 -5.16
CA ARG A 2 10.76 -1.27 -5.15
C ARG A 2 9.96 -0.72 -3.98
N ILE A 3 8.72 -0.37 -4.29
CA ILE A 3 7.77 0.12 -3.30
C ILE A 3 6.58 -0.85 -3.30
N TYR A 4 6.20 -1.33 -2.13
CA TYR A 4 5.17 -2.33 -2.00
C TYR A 4 3.90 -1.73 -1.46
N LEU A 5 2.78 -2.07 -2.11
CA LEU A 5 1.45 -1.71 -1.64
C LEU A 5 0.80 -2.95 -1.04
N SER A 6 0.28 -2.81 0.17
CA SER A 6 -0.42 -3.90 0.84
C SER A 6 -1.78 -3.40 1.31
N TYR A 7 -2.79 -4.26 1.26
CA TYR A 7 -4.11 -3.90 1.77
C TYR A 7 -4.45 -4.72 3.00
N GLU A 8 -5.27 -4.14 3.85
CA GLU A 8 -5.71 -4.81 5.08
C GLU A 8 -6.91 -5.70 4.78
N THR A 9 -6.83 -6.97 5.16
CA THR A 9 -7.94 -7.90 5.03
C THR A 9 -8.96 -7.65 6.14
N GLN A 10 -10.11 -8.31 6.03
CA GLN A 10 -11.14 -8.21 7.06
C GLN A 10 -10.68 -8.78 8.41
N PHE A 11 -9.58 -9.54 8.42
CA PHE A 11 -9.03 -10.11 9.65
C PHE A 11 -7.92 -9.25 10.24
N GLY A 12 -7.67 -8.07 9.67
CA GLY A 12 -6.66 -7.15 10.20
C GLY A 12 -5.24 -7.44 9.73
N GLU A 13 -5.06 -8.34 8.78
CA GLU A 13 -3.75 -8.66 8.25
C GLU A 13 -3.52 -7.90 6.95
N PHE A 14 -2.24 -7.52 6.70
CA PHE A 14 -1.87 -6.86 5.46
C PHE A 14 -1.32 -7.87 4.46
N VAL A 15 -1.83 -7.82 3.24
CA VAL A 15 -1.42 -8.71 2.16
C VAL A 15 -0.87 -7.86 1.02
N GLN A 16 0.28 -8.26 0.48
CA GLN A 16 0.88 -7.53 -0.64
C GLN A 16 -0.06 -7.56 -1.84
N TYR A 17 -0.26 -6.40 -2.43
CA TYR A 17 -1.19 -6.22 -3.53
C TYR A 17 -0.48 -5.89 -4.84
N GLN A 18 0.44 -4.92 -4.80
CA GLN A 18 1.08 -4.40 -6.01
C GLN A 18 2.45 -3.84 -5.67
N THR A 19 3.34 -3.84 -6.68
CA THR A 19 4.67 -3.26 -6.55
C THR A 19 4.78 -2.07 -7.51
N LYS A 20 5.41 -1.01 -7.03
CA LYS A 20 5.67 0.19 -7.84
C LYS A 20 7.16 0.52 -7.80
N ASN A 21 7.58 1.43 -8.68
CA ASN A 21 8.98 1.82 -8.81
C ASN A 21 9.32 3.15 -8.17
N ASN A 22 8.32 3.93 -7.79
CA ASN A 22 8.55 5.22 -7.16
C ASN A 22 7.46 5.51 -6.14
N ILE A 23 7.83 6.37 -5.17
CA ILE A 23 6.96 6.63 -4.02
C ILE A 23 5.70 7.42 -4.41
N PRO A 24 5.77 8.50 -5.20
CA PRO A 24 4.56 9.25 -5.54
C PRO A 24 3.51 8.39 -6.27
N ASP A 25 3.96 7.54 -7.18
CA ASP A 25 3.05 6.67 -7.91
C ASP A 25 2.43 5.62 -6.98
N ALA A 26 3.22 5.07 -6.07
CA ALA A 26 2.74 4.11 -5.10
C ALA A 26 1.66 4.71 -4.20
N ILE A 27 1.90 5.91 -3.69
CA ILE A 27 0.95 6.59 -2.80
C ILE A 27 -0.34 6.91 -3.55
N ARG A 28 -0.22 7.41 -4.78
CA ARG A 28 -1.40 7.73 -5.59
C ARG A 28 -2.25 6.48 -5.82
N THR A 29 -1.63 5.39 -6.21
CA THR A 29 -2.32 4.12 -6.45
C THR A 29 -2.96 3.60 -5.17
N ALA A 30 -2.23 3.67 -4.05
CA ALA A 30 -2.77 3.22 -2.77
C ALA A 30 -4.01 4.01 -2.37
N LYS A 31 -4.01 5.32 -2.59
CA LYS A 31 -5.18 6.15 -2.28
C LYS A 31 -6.39 5.77 -3.11
N ILE A 32 -6.17 5.56 -4.41
CA ILE A 32 -7.26 5.18 -5.33
C ILE A 32 -7.81 3.81 -4.95
N LYS A 33 -6.93 2.85 -4.73
CA LYS A 33 -7.36 1.48 -4.44
C LYS A 33 -8.00 1.36 -3.06
N SER A 34 -7.50 2.11 -2.08
CA SER A 34 -8.09 2.14 -0.76
C SER A 34 -9.55 2.59 -0.83
N LYS A 35 -9.82 3.61 -1.63
CA LYS A 35 -11.17 4.11 -1.81
C LYS A 35 -12.06 3.11 -2.54
N GLN A 36 -11.53 2.50 -3.61
CA GLN A 36 -12.28 1.53 -4.40
C GLN A 36 -12.60 0.26 -3.64
N MET A 37 -11.63 -0.24 -2.90
CA MET A 37 -11.76 -1.49 -2.16
C MET A 37 -12.33 -1.31 -0.77
N LYS A 38 -12.38 -0.07 -0.27
CA LYS A 38 -12.81 0.26 1.09
C LYS A 38 -11.97 -0.50 2.11
N ARG A 39 -10.66 -0.55 1.87
CA ARG A 39 -9.68 -1.19 2.74
C ARG A 39 -8.54 -0.22 3.00
N ARG A 40 -7.89 -0.36 4.14
CA ARG A 40 -6.68 0.41 4.40
C ARG A 40 -5.53 -0.15 3.58
N PHE A 41 -4.66 0.75 3.13
CA PHE A 41 -3.46 0.37 2.39
C PHE A 41 -2.25 0.89 3.13
N LYS A 42 -1.17 0.13 3.07
CA LYS A 42 0.12 0.64 3.54
C LYS A 42 1.12 0.57 2.40
N VAL A 43 2.02 1.54 2.39
CA VAL A 43 3.08 1.66 1.40
C VAL A 43 4.41 1.47 2.14
N THR A 44 5.18 0.47 1.73
CA THR A 44 6.45 0.13 2.37
C THR A 44 7.56 0.07 1.34
N ASN A 45 8.81 0.19 1.81
CA ASN A 45 9.97 0.03 0.94
C ASN A 45 10.53 -1.40 1.04
N GLU A 46 11.68 -1.63 0.41
CA GLU A 46 12.29 -2.95 0.34
C GLU A 46 12.73 -3.46 1.71
N GLN A 47 13.00 -2.57 2.66
CA GLN A 47 13.37 -2.95 4.02
C GLN A 47 12.16 -3.14 4.92
N GLY A 48 10.96 -2.98 4.39
CA GLY A 48 9.74 -3.11 5.17
C GLY A 48 9.40 -1.86 5.97
N ALA A 49 10.11 -0.74 5.76
CA ALA A 49 9.80 0.50 6.45
C ALA A 49 8.51 1.10 5.92
N LEU A 50 7.65 1.55 6.83
CA LEU A 50 6.38 2.16 6.45
C LEU A 50 6.62 3.56 5.89
N LEU A 51 6.19 3.78 4.65
CA LEU A 51 6.30 5.08 4.00
C LEU A 51 5.00 5.87 4.12
N ASP A 52 3.87 5.20 4.11
CA ASP A 52 2.58 5.87 4.28
C ASP A 52 1.52 4.84 4.65
N LEU A 53 0.51 5.29 5.36
CA LEU A 53 -0.65 4.48 5.73
C LEU A 53 -1.90 5.23 5.25
N ILE A 54 -2.64 4.59 4.36
CA ILE A 54 -3.83 5.18 3.74
C ILE A 54 -5.08 4.53 4.35
N SER A 55 -5.96 5.33 4.86
CA SER A 55 -7.20 4.80 5.44
C SER A 55 -8.42 5.59 4.97
#